data_9fe597e30a644c16569323ef1d5aa55f
#
_entry.id   9fe597e30a644c16569323ef1d5aa55f
#
_cell.length_a   1.000
_cell.length_b   1.000
_cell.length_c   1.000
_cell.angle_alpha   90.00
_cell.angle_beta   90.00
_cell.angle_gamma   90.00
#
_symmetry.space_group_name_H-M   'P 1'
#
loop_
_entity.id
_entity.type
_entity.pdbx_description
1 polymer ?
#
loop_
_entity_poly.entity_id
_entity_poly.type
_entity_poly.pdbx_seq_one_letter_code
_entity_poly.pdbx_strand_id
1 'polypeptide(L)'
;SIMNYAFTKACLDFFAFDALDACGFANKLNELLMRNTDTVNNMMMNLLDSHDTHRFFTQVGENKTKLESALAVLYLFVGAPCIYYGTEIAMPGGYDPDCRRTMDWEQAEAEGSTWKLIQKLTKLKKEEPALHVPDIKLYARNNVFCMERRDLLLQIDGTTFTHTIERLG
;
A
#
# COMPACT_ATOMS: atom_id res chain seq x y z
N SER A 1 -0.06 16.14 -10.36
CA SER A 1 -0.26 14.76 -9.90
C SER A 1 -1.74 14.52 -9.66
N ILE A 2 -2.19 13.32 -9.90
CA ILE A 2 -3.60 12.92 -9.72
C ILE A 2 -3.64 11.92 -8.56
N MET A 3 -4.59 12.10 -7.63
CA MET A 3 -4.85 11.14 -6.55
C MET A 3 -5.39 9.85 -7.13
N ASN A 4 -4.70 8.73 -6.89
CA ASN A 4 -5.02 7.44 -7.48
C ASN A 4 -6.02 6.64 -6.63
N TYR A 5 -7.26 7.08 -6.57
CA TYR A 5 -8.32 6.35 -5.85
C TYR A 5 -8.64 4.97 -6.45
N ALA A 6 -8.30 4.74 -7.72
CA ALA A 6 -8.44 3.42 -8.31
C ALA A 6 -7.47 2.41 -7.67
N PHE A 7 -6.26 2.86 -7.30
CA PHE A 7 -5.32 2.08 -6.51
C PHE A 7 -5.87 1.80 -5.10
N THR A 8 -6.40 2.83 -4.42
CA THR A 8 -7.05 2.69 -3.11
C THR A 8 -8.15 1.61 -3.16
N LYS A 9 -9.01 1.69 -4.18
CA LYS A 9 -10.10 0.72 -4.36
C LYS A 9 -9.55 -0.70 -4.56
N ALA A 10 -8.54 -0.90 -5.39
CA ALA A 10 -7.93 -2.22 -5.60
C ALA A 10 -7.37 -2.79 -4.30
N CYS A 11 -6.70 -1.96 -3.47
CA CYS A 11 -6.23 -2.38 -2.16
C CYS A 11 -7.38 -2.75 -1.21
N LEU A 12 -8.47 -1.98 -1.17
CA LEU A 12 -9.64 -2.30 -0.35
C LEU A 12 -10.32 -3.60 -0.81
N ASP A 13 -10.47 -3.80 -2.11
CA ASP A 13 -11.08 -5.02 -2.67
C ASP A 13 -10.30 -6.28 -2.30
N PHE A 14 -8.97 -6.18 -2.16
CA PHE A 14 -8.11 -7.30 -1.76
C PHE A 14 -7.99 -7.45 -0.23
N PHE A 15 -7.64 -6.37 0.48
CA PHE A 15 -7.33 -6.44 1.91
C PHE A 15 -8.56 -6.37 2.84
N ALA A 16 -9.65 -5.73 2.40
CA ALA A 16 -10.79 -5.44 3.28
C ALA A 16 -12.06 -6.22 2.92
N PHE A 17 -12.38 -6.33 1.62
CA PHE A 17 -13.69 -6.77 1.19
C PHE A 17 -13.72 -8.20 0.64
N ASP A 18 -12.57 -8.87 0.56
CA ASP A 18 -12.42 -10.21 -0.03
C ASP A 18 -13.03 -10.32 -1.45
N ALA A 19 -13.09 -9.18 -2.16
CA ALA A 19 -13.64 -9.09 -3.52
C ALA A 19 -12.65 -9.55 -4.58
N LEU A 20 -11.36 -9.58 -4.25
CA LEU A 20 -10.26 -10.05 -5.09
C LEU A 20 -9.39 -11.04 -4.31
N ASP A 21 -9.02 -12.14 -4.95
CA ASP A 21 -7.91 -12.97 -4.51
C ASP A 21 -6.55 -12.39 -4.97
N ALA A 22 -5.46 -13.06 -4.66
CA ALA A 22 -4.12 -12.60 -5.04
C ALA A 22 -3.97 -12.42 -6.58
N CYS A 23 -4.58 -13.30 -7.36
CA CYS A 23 -4.56 -13.22 -8.83
C CYS A 23 -5.39 -12.02 -9.33
N GLY A 24 -6.60 -11.86 -8.82
CA GLY A 24 -7.47 -10.74 -9.13
C GLY A 24 -6.83 -9.39 -8.76
N PHE A 25 -6.13 -9.32 -7.63
CA PHE A 25 -5.41 -8.12 -7.21
C PHE A 25 -4.25 -7.78 -8.14
N ALA A 26 -3.42 -8.77 -8.51
CA ALA A 26 -2.34 -8.59 -9.48
C ALA A 26 -2.86 -8.10 -10.84
N ASN A 27 -3.94 -8.73 -11.34
CA ASN A 27 -4.58 -8.35 -12.60
C ASN A 27 -5.15 -6.93 -12.53
N LYS A 28 -5.78 -6.57 -11.42
CA LYS A 28 -6.33 -5.22 -11.23
C LYS A 28 -5.26 -4.14 -11.23
N LEU A 29 -4.14 -4.38 -10.57
CA LEU A 29 -3.01 -3.44 -10.58
C LEU A 29 -2.36 -3.34 -11.98
N ASN A 30 -2.22 -4.46 -12.71
CA ASN A 30 -1.77 -4.45 -14.11
C ASN A 30 -2.73 -3.63 -14.99
N GLU A 31 -4.04 -3.80 -14.85
CA GLU A 31 -5.05 -3.02 -15.57
C GLU A 31 -4.90 -1.51 -15.30
N LEU A 32 -4.64 -1.10 -14.06
CA LEU A 32 -4.41 0.30 -13.71
C LEU A 32 -3.16 0.87 -14.40
N LEU A 33 -2.07 0.10 -14.47
CA LEU A 33 -0.85 0.52 -15.14
C LEU A 33 -1.05 0.66 -16.67
N MET A 34 -1.86 -0.21 -17.26
CA MET A 34 -2.15 -0.19 -18.71
C MET A 34 -3.03 0.99 -19.15
N ARG A 35 -3.73 1.65 -18.24
CA ARG A 35 -4.60 2.81 -18.54
C ARG A 35 -3.85 4.07 -18.90
N ASN A 36 -2.60 4.18 -18.50
CA ASN A 36 -1.80 5.39 -18.65
C ASN A 36 -0.41 5.05 -19.19
N THR A 37 0.29 6.08 -19.67
CA THR A 37 1.72 5.94 -19.97
C THR A 37 2.56 5.81 -18.72
N ASP A 38 3.78 5.28 -18.84
CA ASP A 38 4.71 5.16 -17.71
C ASP A 38 5.00 6.51 -17.06
N THR A 39 5.10 7.58 -17.85
CA THR A 39 5.28 8.93 -17.33
C THR A 39 4.14 9.34 -16.41
N VAL A 40 2.89 9.08 -16.81
CA VAL A 40 1.71 9.39 -16.00
C VAL A 40 1.68 8.52 -14.74
N ASN A 41 1.91 7.20 -14.88
CA ASN A 41 1.95 6.28 -13.76
C ASN A 41 3.00 6.69 -12.71
N ASN A 42 4.20 7.11 -13.13
CA ASN A 42 5.25 7.60 -12.24
C ASN A 42 4.88 8.90 -11.50
N MET A 43 3.94 9.69 -12.02
CA MET A 43 3.47 10.93 -11.41
C MET A 43 2.19 10.78 -10.60
N MET A 44 1.60 9.58 -10.55
CA MET A 44 0.40 9.32 -9.76
C MET A 44 0.74 9.38 -8.26
N MET A 45 -0.13 9.99 -7.49
CA MET A 45 -0.09 9.97 -6.03
C MET A 45 -0.96 8.81 -5.54
N ASN A 46 -0.32 7.74 -5.12
CA ASN A 46 -1.01 6.57 -4.57
C ASN A 46 -1.27 6.77 -3.08
N LEU A 47 -2.44 6.35 -2.62
CA LEU A 47 -2.87 6.50 -1.24
C LEU A 47 -3.74 5.32 -0.82
N LEU A 48 -3.79 5.03 0.48
CA LEU A 48 -4.70 4.03 1.05
C LEU A 48 -5.97 4.68 1.60
N ASP A 49 -5.84 5.87 2.17
CA ASP A 49 -6.93 6.67 2.74
C ASP A 49 -6.66 8.18 2.61
N SER A 50 -7.66 8.99 2.92
CA SER A 50 -7.61 10.44 2.87
C SER A 50 -8.62 11.06 3.85
N HIS A 51 -8.66 12.40 3.87
CA HIS A 51 -9.66 13.15 4.64
C HIS A 51 -11.10 13.00 4.14
N ASP A 52 -11.31 12.43 2.95
CA ASP A 52 -12.63 12.21 2.34
C ASP A 52 -13.08 10.76 2.40
N THR A 53 -12.28 9.86 2.96
CA THR A 53 -12.56 8.43 3.02
C THR A 53 -12.51 7.92 4.47
N HIS A 54 -13.08 6.73 4.71
CA HIS A 54 -12.76 5.99 5.92
C HIS A 54 -11.25 5.77 6.03
N ARG A 55 -10.74 5.69 7.23
CA ARG A 55 -9.37 5.22 7.48
C ARG A 55 -9.21 3.79 6.97
N PHE A 56 -8.12 3.54 6.26
CA PHE A 56 -7.84 2.21 5.73
C PHE A 56 -7.75 1.17 6.85
N PHE A 57 -7.17 1.53 7.98
CA PHE A 57 -7.07 0.66 9.15
C PHE A 57 -8.45 0.20 9.65
N THR A 58 -9.44 1.09 9.70
CA THR A 58 -10.82 0.73 10.05
C THR A 58 -11.44 -0.20 9.00
N GLN A 59 -11.22 0.05 7.73
CA GLN A 59 -11.76 -0.76 6.62
C GLN A 59 -11.24 -2.21 6.65
N VAL A 60 -9.97 -2.41 7.04
CA VAL A 60 -9.38 -3.76 7.17
C VAL A 60 -9.69 -4.42 8.52
N GLY A 61 -10.65 -3.90 9.28
CA GLY A 61 -11.06 -4.45 10.57
C GLY A 61 -10.02 -4.27 11.67
N GLU A 62 -9.29 -3.16 11.64
CA GLU A 62 -8.20 -2.84 12.57
C GLU A 62 -7.10 -3.91 12.62
N ASN A 63 -6.90 -4.60 11.50
CA ASN A 63 -5.87 -5.61 11.33
C ASN A 63 -4.55 -4.97 10.88
N LYS A 64 -3.58 -4.91 11.79
CA LYS A 64 -2.25 -4.32 11.50
C LYS A 64 -1.49 -5.05 10.40
N THR A 65 -1.59 -6.38 10.32
CA THR A 65 -0.92 -7.15 9.27
C THR A 65 -1.41 -6.73 7.89
N LYS A 66 -2.73 -6.56 7.73
CA LYS A 66 -3.33 -6.09 6.47
C LYS A 66 -2.90 -4.66 6.14
N LEU A 67 -2.90 -3.75 7.13
CA LEU A 67 -2.42 -2.38 6.95
C LEU A 67 -0.95 -2.34 6.55
N GLU A 68 -0.08 -3.06 7.26
CA GLU A 68 1.36 -3.07 7.02
C GLU A 68 1.70 -3.66 5.65
N SER A 69 0.98 -4.69 5.21
CA SER A 69 1.15 -5.26 3.86
C SER A 69 0.63 -4.34 2.76
N ALA A 70 -0.47 -3.63 2.98
CA ALA A 70 -0.95 -2.61 2.06
C ALA A 70 0.02 -1.43 1.95
N LEU A 71 0.68 -1.04 3.05
CA LEU A 71 1.76 -0.04 3.04
C LEU A 71 2.96 -0.51 2.23
N ALA A 72 3.35 -1.79 2.33
CA ALA A 72 4.42 -2.34 1.50
C ALA A 72 4.07 -2.25 -0.01
N VAL A 73 2.81 -2.58 -0.39
CA VAL A 73 2.34 -2.38 -1.78
C VAL A 73 2.41 -0.91 -2.17
N LEU A 74 1.90 0.00 -1.32
CA LEU A 74 1.88 1.44 -1.59
C LEU A 74 3.28 2.00 -1.90
N TYR A 75 4.28 1.59 -1.14
CA TYR A 75 5.65 2.09 -1.31
C TYR A 75 6.40 1.47 -2.50
N LEU A 76 6.16 0.19 -2.79
CA LEU A 76 6.84 -0.50 -3.88
C LEU A 76 6.14 -0.30 -5.24
N PHE A 77 4.86 0.06 -5.27
CA PHE A 77 4.14 0.33 -6.52
C PHE A 77 4.71 1.54 -7.25
N VAL A 78 4.43 1.62 -8.57
CA VAL A 78 4.84 2.75 -9.42
C VAL A 78 4.09 4.02 -9.01
N GLY A 79 4.80 5.13 -8.89
CA GLY A 79 4.26 6.42 -8.47
C GLY A 79 4.75 6.84 -7.08
N ALA A 80 4.16 7.92 -6.56
CA ALA A 80 4.51 8.50 -5.27
C ALA A 80 3.57 7.99 -4.16
N PRO A 81 4.08 7.38 -3.08
CA PRO A 81 3.28 7.02 -1.93
C PRO A 81 2.85 8.29 -1.17
N CYS A 82 1.59 8.36 -0.80
CA CYS A 82 1.03 9.40 0.06
C CYS A 82 0.47 8.78 1.33
N ILE A 83 0.95 9.22 2.47
CA ILE A 83 0.48 8.82 3.79
C ILE A 83 -0.41 9.95 4.34
N TYR A 84 -1.67 9.64 4.63
CA TYR A 84 -2.54 10.53 5.37
C TYR A 84 -2.15 10.46 6.86
N TYR A 85 -2.09 11.62 7.54
CA TYR A 85 -1.66 11.67 8.94
C TYR A 85 -2.44 10.68 9.81
N GLY A 86 -1.79 10.05 10.77
CA GLY A 86 -2.37 9.04 11.64
C GLY A 86 -2.33 7.61 11.08
N THR A 87 -2.16 7.41 9.76
CA THR A 87 -1.99 6.07 9.19
C THR A 87 -0.71 5.41 9.70
N GLU A 88 0.32 6.20 9.96
CA GLU A 88 1.60 5.77 10.53
C GLU A 88 1.50 5.21 11.96
N ILE A 89 0.45 5.56 12.68
CA ILE A 89 0.16 5.02 14.01
C ILE A 89 -1.05 4.08 14.01
N ALA A 90 -1.50 3.65 12.82
CA ALA A 90 -2.69 2.82 12.66
C ALA A 90 -3.95 3.45 13.29
N MET A 91 -4.16 4.75 13.07
CA MET A 91 -5.31 5.48 13.59
C MET A 91 -6.61 4.97 12.95
N PRO A 92 -7.62 4.56 13.72
CA PRO A 92 -8.94 4.22 13.20
C PRO A 92 -9.78 5.49 12.92
N GLY A 93 -10.81 5.35 12.10
CA GLY A 93 -11.80 6.41 11.84
C GLY A 93 -12.76 6.03 10.73
N GLY A 94 -14.03 6.37 10.92
CA GLY A 94 -15.10 6.18 9.94
C GLY A 94 -15.20 7.33 8.94
N TYR A 95 -16.43 7.64 8.49
CA TYR A 95 -16.67 8.79 7.61
C TYR A 95 -16.39 10.12 8.29
N ASP A 96 -16.24 11.15 7.46
CA ASP A 96 -16.17 12.55 7.93
C ASP A 96 -17.31 12.87 8.92
N PRO A 97 -17.02 13.46 10.07
CA PRO A 97 -15.73 14.00 10.54
C PRO A 97 -14.81 12.99 11.23
N ASP A 98 -15.20 11.74 11.41
CA ASP A 98 -14.49 10.76 12.24
C ASP A 98 -13.10 10.38 11.68
N CYS A 99 -12.93 10.38 10.36
CA CYS A 99 -11.62 10.19 9.72
C CYS A 99 -10.62 11.32 10.00
N ARG A 100 -11.08 12.47 10.52
CA ARG A 100 -10.30 13.68 10.80
C ARG A 100 -10.06 13.92 12.29
N ARG A 101 -10.03 12.86 13.11
CA ARG A 101 -9.67 12.95 14.53
C ARG A 101 -8.30 13.62 14.70
N THR A 102 -8.10 14.27 15.85
CA THR A 102 -6.78 14.84 16.18
C THR A 102 -5.72 13.76 16.27
N MET A 103 -4.48 14.12 15.94
CA MET A 103 -3.33 13.20 16.05
C MET A 103 -3.11 12.78 17.50
N ASP A 104 -2.94 11.50 17.74
CA ASP A 104 -2.51 10.94 19.01
C ASP A 104 -0.98 10.99 19.10
N TRP A 105 -0.47 12.07 19.67
CA TRP A 105 0.97 12.30 19.76
C TRP A 105 1.66 11.34 20.72
N GLU A 106 0.99 10.89 21.77
CA GLU A 106 1.54 9.91 22.70
C GLU A 106 1.76 8.55 22.00
N GLN A 107 0.78 8.12 21.22
CA GLN A 107 0.93 6.91 20.40
C GLN A 107 1.99 7.07 19.30
N ALA A 108 2.14 8.26 18.74
CA ALA A 108 3.18 8.55 17.73
C ALA A 108 4.58 8.46 18.35
N GLU A 109 4.78 9.01 19.55
CA GLU A 109 6.06 8.96 20.29
C GLU A 109 6.44 7.53 20.72
N ALA A 110 5.47 6.64 20.87
CA ALA A 110 5.73 5.23 21.21
C ALA A 110 6.40 4.41 20.11
N GLU A 111 6.52 4.97 18.88
CA GLU A 111 7.17 4.36 17.71
C GLU A 111 6.76 2.88 17.47
N GLY A 112 5.47 2.65 17.28
CA GLY A 112 4.91 1.32 17.04
C GLY A 112 5.44 0.63 15.78
N SER A 113 4.99 -0.61 15.54
CA SER A 113 5.46 -1.43 14.41
C SER A 113 5.20 -0.75 13.05
N THR A 114 4.01 -0.17 12.86
CA THR A 114 3.63 0.51 11.62
C THR A 114 4.50 1.75 11.36
N TRP A 115 4.80 2.55 12.39
CA TRP A 115 5.74 3.66 12.30
C TRP A 115 7.13 3.22 11.82
N LYS A 116 7.69 2.19 12.49
CA LYS A 116 9.00 1.63 12.13
C LYS A 116 9.01 1.04 10.71
N LEU A 117 7.92 0.42 10.30
CA LEU A 117 7.78 -0.08 8.93
C LEU A 117 7.81 1.07 7.92
N ILE A 118 7.03 2.13 8.14
CA ILE A 118 6.99 3.30 7.25
C ILE A 118 8.37 3.95 7.14
N GLN A 119 9.12 4.07 8.23
CA GLN A 119 10.49 4.58 8.19
C GLN A 119 11.39 3.71 7.28
N LYS A 120 11.31 2.37 7.42
CA LYS A 120 12.05 1.42 6.57
C LYS A 120 11.65 1.53 5.11
N LEU A 121 10.34 1.56 4.83
CA LEU A 121 9.81 1.67 3.46
C LEU A 121 10.18 3.02 2.83
N THR A 122 10.14 4.10 3.59
CA THR A 122 10.56 5.44 3.13
C THR A 122 12.05 5.45 2.77
N LYS A 123 12.88 4.85 3.61
CA LYS A 123 14.32 4.70 3.32
C LYS A 123 14.52 3.87 2.07
N LEU A 124 13.86 2.70 1.98
CA LEU A 124 13.92 1.83 0.81
C LEU A 124 13.51 2.58 -0.46
N LYS A 125 12.38 3.30 -0.44
CA LYS A 125 11.88 4.08 -1.59
C LYS A 125 12.87 5.15 -2.04
N LYS A 126 13.60 5.78 -1.11
CA LYS A 126 14.59 6.83 -1.43
C LYS A 126 15.90 6.28 -1.98
N GLU A 127 16.37 5.17 -1.43
CA GLU A 127 17.71 4.64 -1.69
C GLU A 127 17.74 3.59 -2.81
N GLU A 128 16.60 2.97 -3.14
CA GLU A 128 16.53 1.86 -4.08
C GLU A 128 16.21 2.33 -5.51
N PRO A 129 17.18 2.31 -6.44
CA PRO A 129 16.97 2.76 -7.82
C PRO A 129 15.88 1.97 -8.56
N ALA A 130 15.68 0.71 -8.21
CA ALA A 130 14.61 -0.13 -8.79
C ALA A 130 13.21 0.47 -8.59
N LEU A 131 13.00 1.25 -7.52
CA LEU A 131 11.71 1.87 -7.22
C LEU A 131 11.49 3.22 -7.91
N HIS A 132 12.49 3.75 -8.62
CA HIS A 132 12.41 5.03 -9.33
C HIS A 132 12.12 4.88 -10.83
N VAL A 133 12.05 3.65 -11.32
CA VAL A 133 11.77 3.32 -12.73
C VAL A 133 10.39 2.67 -12.86
N PRO A 134 9.77 2.67 -14.06
CA PRO A 134 8.45 2.08 -14.25
C PRO A 134 8.46 0.53 -14.27
N ASP A 135 9.64 -0.10 -14.31
CA ASP A 135 9.76 -1.55 -14.41
C ASP A 135 9.08 -2.25 -13.23
N ILE A 136 8.03 -2.99 -13.53
CA ILE A 136 7.24 -3.73 -12.53
C ILE A 136 6.66 -4.98 -13.16
N LYS A 137 6.67 -6.09 -12.42
CA LYS A 137 5.91 -7.29 -12.76
C LYS A 137 4.98 -7.63 -11.61
N LEU A 138 3.72 -7.86 -11.95
CA LEU A 138 2.66 -8.18 -11.00
C LEU A 138 2.03 -9.51 -11.41
N TYR A 139 2.04 -10.47 -10.52
CA TYR A 139 1.47 -11.80 -10.75
C TYR A 139 1.05 -12.45 -9.43
N ALA A 140 0.40 -13.60 -9.50
CA ALA A 140 0.14 -14.43 -8.33
C ALA A 140 0.60 -15.87 -8.58
N ARG A 141 1.03 -16.54 -7.51
CA ARG A 141 1.39 -17.95 -7.51
C ARG A 141 0.88 -18.60 -6.22
N ASN A 142 0.05 -19.63 -6.34
CA ASN A 142 -0.51 -20.35 -5.17
C ASN A 142 -1.14 -19.43 -4.12
N ASN A 143 -2.00 -18.49 -4.56
CA ASN A 143 -2.63 -17.46 -3.73
C ASN A 143 -1.65 -16.52 -3.01
N VAL A 144 -0.42 -16.41 -3.48
CA VAL A 144 0.56 -15.41 -3.04
C VAL A 144 0.64 -14.32 -4.10
N PHE A 145 0.33 -13.09 -3.74
CA PHE A 145 0.56 -11.92 -4.60
C PHE A 145 2.04 -11.61 -4.65
N CYS A 146 2.57 -11.37 -5.84
CA CYS A 146 3.98 -11.08 -6.09
C CYS A 146 4.12 -9.77 -6.88
N MET A 147 5.00 -8.90 -6.41
CA MET A 147 5.42 -7.69 -7.09
C MET A 147 6.94 -7.66 -7.21
N GLU A 148 7.45 -7.77 -8.43
CA GLU A 148 8.88 -7.62 -8.72
C GLU A 148 9.19 -6.21 -9.18
N ARG A 149 10.22 -5.62 -8.60
CA ARG A 149 10.83 -4.35 -8.98
C ARG A 149 12.32 -4.60 -9.21
N ARG A 150 12.69 -5.02 -10.43
CA ARG A 150 14.03 -5.51 -10.77
C ARG A 150 14.47 -6.67 -9.87
N ASP A 151 15.40 -6.41 -8.96
CA ASP A 151 15.93 -7.37 -7.98
C ASP A 151 15.19 -7.39 -6.63
N LEU A 152 14.15 -6.58 -6.46
CA LEU A 152 13.27 -6.63 -5.29
C LEU A 152 12.01 -7.44 -5.58
N LEU A 153 11.64 -8.30 -4.64
CA LEU A 153 10.41 -9.07 -4.65
C LEU A 153 9.61 -8.79 -3.37
N LEU A 154 8.41 -8.24 -3.52
CA LEU A 154 7.38 -8.23 -2.48
C LEU A 154 6.47 -9.43 -2.70
N GLN A 155 6.23 -10.21 -1.65
CA GLN A 155 5.24 -11.29 -1.63
C GLN A 155 4.24 -11.04 -0.51
N ILE A 156 2.96 -11.32 -0.78
CA ILE A 156 1.88 -11.24 0.21
C ILE A 156 1.05 -12.51 0.12
N ASP A 157 0.94 -13.24 1.21
CA ASP A 157 0.06 -14.39 1.33
C ASP A 157 -1.41 -13.94 1.29
N GLY A 158 -2.19 -14.45 0.36
CA GLY A 158 -3.59 -14.04 0.14
C GLY A 158 -4.57 -14.53 1.22
N THR A 159 -4.09 -15.32 2.20
CA THR A 159 -4.91 -15.84 3.30
C THR A 159 -4.57 -15.14 4.63
N THR A 160 -3.29 -15.08 4.95
CA THR A 160 -2.79 -14.47 6.21
C THR A 160 -2.50 -12.99 6.09
N PHE A 161 -2.35 -12.50 4.85
CA PHE A 161 -1.92 -11.14 4.52
C PHE A 161 -0.56 -10.75 5.08
N THR A 162 0.26 -11.70 5.48
CA THR A 162 1.66 -11.46 5.83
C THR A 162 2.48 -11.16 4.59
N HIS A 163 3.49 -10.30 4.72
CA HIS A 163 4.35 -9.93 3.60
C HIS A 163 5.82 -10.18 3.88
N THR A 164 6.58 -10.36 2.81
CA THR A 164 8.04 -10.36 2.78
C THR A 164 8.54 -9.45 1.67
N ILE A 165 9.68 -8.81 1.90
CA ILE A 165 10.43 -8.06 0.88
C ILE A 165 11.83 -8.64 0.83
N GLU A 166 12.21 -9.18 -0.33
CA GLU A 166 13.47 -9.92 -0.52
C GLU A 166 14.21 -9.38 -1.74
N ARG A 167 15.54 -9.60 -1.78
CA ARG A 167 16.31 -9.43 -3.00
C ARG A 167 16.40 -10.74 -3.76
N LEU A 168 16.10 -10.65 -5.05
CA LEU A 168 16.35 -11.74 -5.99
C LEU A 168 17.86 -11.80 -6.27
N GLY A 169 18.44 -12.96 -6.09
CA GLY A 169 19.87 -13.21 -6.33
C GLY A 169 20.25 -13.20 -7.81
#